data_6d54c49c2b7146b34c50b711e555f011
#
_entry.id   6d54c49c2b7146b34c50b711e555f011
#
_cell.length_a   1.000
_cell.length_b   1.000
_cell.length_c   1.000
_cell.angle_alpha   90.00
_cell.angle_beta   90.00
_cell.angle_gamma   90.00
#
_symmetry.space_group_name_H-M   'P 1'
#
loop_
_entity.id
_entity.type
_entity.pdbx_description
1 polymer ?
#
loop_
_entity_poly.entity_id
_entity_poly.type
_entity_poly.pdbx_seq_one_letter_code
_entity_poly.pdbx_strand_id
1 'polypeptide(L)'
;MKNKISLALAVLLLTAITSCSVYQTFVNLSRIQFKLGTAGDFSLNGVNLFNKSRLSDFSTIEILRISQAVANGSLPVSFVLNVQAKNPNDGTGGYPNTNATLDDFPWRLLINGNETISGGLGNPVSVPGTGEIVNIPLRINLDLVKFFRNKSYQDLIDLALAIGGSKGSSSNLTLYAQPTVSTSLGPIKYPNELRIVNVDFTNK
;
A
#
# COMPACT_ATOMS: atom_id res chain seq x y z
N MET A 1 39.90 24.51 -37.35
CA MET A 1 39.52 24.67 -35.94
C MET A 1 38.04 24.97 -35.77
N LYS A 2 37.39 25.79 -36.59
CA LYS A 2 35.97 26.17 -36.51
C LYS A 2 35.01 24.95 -36.50
N ASN A 3 35.23 23.95 -37.38
CA ASN A 3 34.36 22.77 -37.46
C ASN A 3 34.40 21.84 -36.23
N LYS A 4 35.55 21.78 -35.55
CA LYS A 4 35.67 20.97 -34.31
C LYS A 4 34.96 21.61 -33.12
N ILE A 5 34.96 22.96 -33.06
CA ILE A 5 34.27 23.73 -32.06
C ILE A 5 32.73 23.62 -32.25
N SER A 6 32.30 23.70 -33.53
CA SER A 6 30.87 23.53 -33.86
C SER A 6 30.37 22.14 -33.55
N LEU A 7 31.14 21.09 -33.78
CA LEU A 7 30.79 19.71 -33.42
C LEU A 7 30.71 19.51 -31.91
N ALA A 8 31.68 20.06 -31.17
CA ALA A 8 31.69 19.99 -29.72
C ALA A 8 30.49 20.72 -29.09
N LEU A 9 30.12 21.88 -29.64
CA LEU A 9 28.95 22.64 -29.20
C LEU A 9 27.63 21.91 -29.49
N ALA A 10 27.52 21.25 -30.66
CA ALA A 10 26.37 20.43 -31.03
C ALA A 10 26.20 19.21 -30.11
N VAL A 11 27.29 18.53 -29.77
CA VAL A 11 27.26 17.41 -28.79
C VAL A 11 26.89 17.88 -27.43
N LEU A 12 27.38 19.04 -26.96
CA LEU A 12 27.03 19.62 -25.65
C LEU A 12 25.55 20.00 -25.58
N LEU A 13 24.98 20.57 -26.66
CA LEU A 13 23.55 20.87 -26.73
C LEU A 13 22.68 19.61 -26.73
N LEU A 14 23.08 18.55 -27.42
CA LEU A 14 22.34 17.28 -27.43
C LEU A 14 22.29 16.63 -26.04
N THR A 15 23.38 16.67 -25.26
CA THR A 15 23.42 16.12 -23.91
C THR A 15 22.57 16.95 -22.93
N ALA A 16 22.43 18.25 -23.11
CA ALA A 16 21.60 19.10 -22.25
C ALA A 16 20.11 18.81 -22.41
N ILE A 17 19.64 18.44 -23.61
CA ILE A 17 18.21 18.15 -23.85
C ILE A 17 17.79 16.82 -23.21
N THR A 18 18.65 15.82 -23.21
CA THR A 18 18.35 14.52 -22.60
C THR A 18 18.30 14.57 -21.07
N SER A 19 19.07 15.43 -20.44
CA SER A 19 19.07 15.58 -18.98
C SER A 19 17.77 16.17 -18.43
N CYS A 20 17.08 17.02 -19.18
CA CYS A 20 15.81 17.63 -18.76
C CYS A 20 14.67 16.61 -18.68
N SER A 21 14.58 15.69 -19.64
CA SER A 21 13.52 14.66 -19.66
C SER A 21 13.67 13.64 -18.55
N VAL A 22 14.92 13.24 -18.25
CA VAL A 22 15.24 12.34 -17.13
C VAL A 22 14.84 12.98 -15.80
N TYR A 23 15.24 14.23 -15.58
CA TYR A 23 14.89 14.94 -14.36
C TYR A 23 13.36 15.07 -14.17
N GLN A 24 12.61 15.44 -15.23
CA GLN A 24 11.16 15.52 -15.17
C GLN A 24 10.50 14.17 -14.86
N THR A 25 11.02 13.09 -15.40
CA THR A 25 10.50 11.74 -15.10
C THR A 25 10.63 11.42 -13.61
N PHE A 26 11.77 11.70 -13.00
CA PHE A 26 11.97 11.51 -11.57
C PHE A 26 11.06 12.42 -10.72
N VAL A 27 10.91 13.68 -11.11
CA VAL A 27 10.02 14.62 -10.40
C VAL A 27 8.58 14.13 -10.47
N ASN A 28 8.08 13.75 -11.65
CA ASN A 28 6.71 13.26 -11.82
C ASN A 28 6.46 11.98 -11.02
N LEU A 29 7.40 11.02 -11.07
CA LEU A 29 7.35 9.80 -10.29
C LEU A 29 7.23 10.11 -8.80
N SER A 30 8.07 11.00 -8.32
CA SER A 30 8.16 11.36 -6.91
C SER A 30 6.90 12.03 -6.36
N ARG A 31 5.99 12.48 -7.21
CA ARG A 31 4.72 13.12 -6.82
C ARG A 31 3.57 12.14 -6.57
N ILE A 32 3.70 10.88 -7.01
CA ILE A 32 2.67 9.88 -6.73
C ILE A 32 2.54 9.68 -5.22
N GLN A 33 1.32 9.77 -4.73
CA GLN A 33 0.99 9.75 -3.31
C GLN A 33 0.21 8.47 -2.98
N PHE A 34 0.45 7.95 -1.77
CA PHE A 34 -0.23 6.76 -1.28
C PHE A 34 -0.83 7.02 0.09
N LYS A 35 -1.97 6.36 0.37
CA LYS A 35 -2.65 6.41 1.66
C LYS A 35 -3.31 5.06 1.94
N LEU A 36 -3.36 4.63 3.20
CA LEU A 36 -4.23 3.52 3.56
C LEU A 36 -5.70 3.96 3.51
N GLY A 37 -6.49 3.20 2.76
CA GLY A 37 -7.92 3.28 2.78
C GLY A 37 -8.53 2.38 3.86
N THR A 38 -9.74 1.91 3.61
CA THR A 38 -10.46 1.01 4.51
C THR A 38 -9.96 -0.43 4.40
N ALA A 39 -9.99 -1.16 5.50
CA ALA A 39 -9.96 -2.61 5.51
C ALA A 39 -11.41 -3.13 5.34
N GLY A 40 -11.61 -4.02 4.37
CA GLY A 40 -12.91 -4.62 4.07
C GLY A 40 -12.86 -6.14 4.07
N ASP A 41 -14.01 -6.78 3.91
CA ASP A 41 -14.15 -8.25 3.80
C ASP A 41 -13.47 -9.00 4.95
N PHE A 42 -13.58 -8.47 6.17
CA PHE A 42 -12.85 -8.98 7.32
C PHE A 42 -13.47 -10.27 7.85
N SER A 43 -12.68 -11.34 7.87
CA SER A 43 -13.08 -12.67 8.37
C SER A 43 -12.07 -13.18 9.41
N LEU A 44 -12.57 -13.60 10.57
CA LEU A 44 -11.81 -14.22 11.65
C LEU A 44 -12.16 -15.71 11.74
N ASN A 45 -11.27 -16.58 11.35
CA ASN A 45 -11.51 -18.03 11.26
C ASN A 45 -12.82 -18.38 10.53
N GLY A 46 -13.10 -17.71 9.41
CA GLY A 46 -14.32 -17.85 8.62
C GLY A 46 -15.57 -17.16 9.18
N VAL A 47 -15.44 -16.43 10.28
CA VAL A 47 -16.52 -15.61 10.86
C VAL A 47 -16.41 -14.18 10.33
N ASN A 48 -17.45 -13.69 9.66
CA ASN A 48 -17.49 -12.31 9.16
C ASN A 48 -17.67 -11.34 10.33
N LEU A 49 -16.85 -10.27 10.37
CA LEU A 49 -16.85 -9.28 11.44
C LEU A 49 -17.63 -7.99 11.12
N PHE A 50 -18.19 -7.86 9.93
CA PHE A 50 -18.81 -6.62 9.45
C PHE A 50 -19.86 -6.03 10.41
N ASN A 51 -20.67 -6.89 11.04
CA ASN A 51 -21.74 -6.48 11.97
C ASN A 51 -21.38 -6.70 13.45
N LYS A 52 -20.10 -6.91 13.77
CA LYS A 52 -19.66 -7.23 15.13
C LYS A 52 -18.81 -6.09 15.69
N SER A 53 -19.11 -5.68 16.92
CA SER A 53 -18.37 -4.62 17.63
C SER A 53 -17.75 -5.11 18.94
N ARG A 54 -18.22 -6.24 19.46
CA ARG A 54 -17.81 -6.82 20.74
C ARG A 54 -18.05 -8.32 20.76
N LEU A 55 -17.45 -9.00 21.72
CA LEU A 55 -17.55 -10.46 21.85
C LEU A 55 -19.00 -10.96 21.97
N SER A 56 -19.90 -10.20 22.63
CA SER A 56 -21.33 -10.58 22.78
C SER A 56 -22.12 -10.59 21.46
N ASP A 57 -21.56 -10.04 20.38
CA ASP A 57 -22.20 -10.03 19.06
C ASP A 57 -21.95 -11.34 18.29
N PHE A 58 -21.11 -12.22 18.85
CA PHE A 58 -20.87 -13.55 18.28
C PHE A 58 -21.86 -14.57 18.81
N SER A 59 -22.34 -15.43 17.93
CA SER A 59 -23.15 -16.59 18.34
C SER A 59 -22.30 -17.62 19.11
N THR A 60 -22.93 -18.49 19.87
CA THR A 60 -22.26 -19.57 20.60
C THR A 60 -21.40 -20.46 19.68
N ILE A 61 -21.88 -20.75 18.46
CA ILE A 61 -21.16 -21.56 17.48
C ILE A 61 -19.90 -20.84 16.98
N GLU A 62 -19.99 -19.53 16.72
CA GLU A 62 -18.86 -18.72 16.29
C GLU A 62 -17.79 -18.64 17.41
N ILE A 63 -18.22 -18.41 18.66
CA ILE A 63 -17.33 -18.41 19.83
C ILE A 63 -16.62 -19.77 19.96
N LEU A 64 -17.36 -20.87 19.85
CA LEU A 64 -16.77 -22.23 19.93
C LEU A 64 -15.74 -22.45 18.82
N ARG A 65 -16.06 -22.06 17.59
CA ARG A 65 -15.15 -22.17 16.43
C ARG A 65 -13.86 -21.38 16.65
N ILE A 66 -13.95 -20.14 17.12
CA ILE A 66 -12.80 -19.27 17.38
C ILE A 66 -11.98 -19.82 18.56
N SER A 67 -12.64 -20.26 19.65
CA SER A 67 -11.98 -20.83 20.81
C SER A 67 -11.21 -22.10 20.48
N GLN A 68 -11.79 -23.00 19.67
CA GLN A 68 -11.12 -24.22 19.21
C GLN A 68 -9.89 -23.89 18.33
N ALA A 69 -9.99 -22.88 17.45
CA ALA A 69 -8.86 -22.45 16.64
C ALA A 69 -7.71 -21.95 17.51
N VAL A 70 -7.98 -21.09 18.49
CA VAL A 70 -6.97 -20.59 19.43
C VAL A 70 -6.39 -21.72 20.28
N ALA A 71 -7.20 -22.66 20.79
CA ALA A 71 -6.73 -23.83 21.54
C ALA A 71 -5.81 -24.72 20.70
N ASN A 72 -6.04 -24.78 19.39
CA ASN A 72 -5.18 -25.48 18.43
C ASN A 72 -3.95 -24.65 18.01
N GLY A 73 -3.74 -23.47 18.59
CA GLY A 73 -2.58 -22.62 18.32
C GLY A 73 -2.65 -21.84 17.00
N SER A 74 -3.85 -21.63 16.45
CA SER A 74 -4.05 -20.90 15.20
C SER A 74 -5.31 -20.02 15.27
N LEU A 75 -5.24 -18.81 14.77
CA LEU A 75 -6.40 -17.93 14.58
C LEU A 75 -6.26 -17.17 13.26
N PRO A 76 -6.64 -17.82 12.14
CA PRO A 76 -6.50 -17.21 10.82
C PRO A 76 -7.46 -16.02 10.66
N VAL A 77 -6.92 -14.94 10.11
CA VAL A 77 -7.67 -13.75 9.74
C VAL A 77 -7.39 -13.41 8.28
N SER A 78 -8.42 -13.01 7.58
CA SER A 78 -8.34 -12.51 6.21
C SER A 78 -9.10 -11.21 6.05
N PHE A 79 -8.57 -10.30 5.25
CA PHE A 79 -9.23 -9.05 4.88
C PHE A 79 -8.63 -8.46 3.60
N VAL A 80 -9.32 -7.49 3.01
CA VAL A 80 -8.81 -6.69 1.90
C VAL A 80 -8.42 -5.31 2.44
N LEU A 81 -7.13 -4.97 2.35
CA LEU A 81 -6.63 -3.64 2.69
C LEU A 81 -6.51 -2.83 1.40
N ASN A 82 -7.30 -1.76 1.29
CA ASN A 82 -7.22 -0.88 0.14
C ASN A 82 -6.09 0.14 0.34
N VAL A 83 -5.14 0.18 -0.58
CA VAL A 83 -4.19 1.28 -0.71
C VAL A 83 -4.71 2.24 -1.75
N GLN A 84 -4.88 3.49 -1.39
CA GLN A 84 -5.26 4.57 -2.28
C GLN A 84 -4.00 5.15 -2.91
N ALA A 85 -3.94 5.18 -4.24
CA ALA A 85 -2.89 5.85 -5.00
C ALA A 85 -3.48 7.07 -5.71
N LYS A 86 -2.76 8.19 -5.71
CA LYS A 86 -3.12 9.42 -6.40
C LYS A 86 -1.93 9.92 -7.19
N ASN A 87 -2.13 10.15 -8.48
CA ASN A 87 -1.13 10.74 -9.36
C ASN A 87 -1.54 12.18 -9.72
N PRO A 88 -0.90 13.19 -9.11
CA PRO A 88 -1.26 14.60 -9.32
C PRO A 88 -0.65 15.20 -10.59
N ASN A 89 -0.07 14.41 -11.48
CA ASN A 89 0.52 14.89 -12.73
C ASN A 89 -0.56 15.00 -13.82
N ASP A 90 -1.48 15.95 -13.66
CA ASP A 90 -2.70 16.14 -14.45
C ASP A 90 -2.57 17.21 -15.58
N GLY A 91 -1.37 17.74 -15.79
CA GLY A 91 -1.12 18.80 -16.76
C GLY A 91 -1.18 20.21 -16.17
N THR A 92 -1.46 20.34 -14.87
CA THR A 92 -1.51 21.63 -14.17
C THR A 92 -0.22 21.93 -13.39
N GLY A 93 -0.06 23.17 -12.94
CA GLY A 93 1.06 23.58 -12.09
C GLY A 93 2.45 23.45 -12.72
N GLY A 94 2.53 23.43 -14.06
CA GLY A 94 3.81 23.29 -14.78
C GLY A 94 4.30 21.85 -14.92
N TYR A 95 3.50 20.87 -14.56
CA TYR A 95 3.82 19.44 -14.69
C TYR A 95 3.00 18.84 -15.83
N PRO A 96 3.62 18.13 -16.78
CA PRO A 96 2.90 17.50 -17.88
C PRO A 96 1.96 16.40 -17.37
N ASN A 97 0.82 16.22 -18.04
CA ASN A 97 -0.04 15.08 -17.79
C ASN A 97 0.75 13.79 -18.07
N THR A 98 0.91 12.97 -17.06
CA THR A 98 1.73 11.75 -17.13
C THR A 98 1.06 10.62 -16.39
N ASN A 99 0.61 9.61 -17.13
CA ASN A 99 0.13 8.36 -16.54
C ASN A 99 1.29 7.59 -15.91
N ALA A 100 1.01 6.86 -14.84
CA ALA A 100 1.95 5.97 -14.20
C ALA A 100 1.36 4.55 -14.15
N THR A 101 2.21 3.55 -14.25
CA THR A 101 1.84 2.15 -14.01
C THR A 101 2.74 1.62 -12.91
N LEU A 102 2.14 1.16 -11.82
CA LEU A 102 2.84 0.42 -10.77
C LEU A 102 3.07 -0.98 -11.29
N ASP A 103 4.31 -1.32 -11.63
CA ASP A 103 4.69 -2.65 -12.10
C ASP A 103 4.83 -3.62 -10.94
N ASP A 104 5.37 -3.13 -9.83
CA ASP A 104 5.56 -3.87 -8.60
C ASP A 104 5.34 -2.97 -7.39
N PHE A 105 4.90 -3.58 -6.30
CA PHE A 105 4.60 -2.89 -5.06
C PHE A 105 4.89 -3.84 -3.89
N PRO A 106 6.17 -4.18 -3.65
CA PRO A 106 6.53 -4.97 -2.48
C PRO A 106 6.17 -4.20 -1.22
N TRP A 107 5.48 -4.87 -0.31
CA TRP A 107 4.99 -4.28 0.94
C TRP A 107 5.19 -5.19 2.12
N ARG A 108 5.25 -4.59 3.32
CA ARG A 108 5.16 -5.26 4.62
C ARG A 108 4.16 -4.54 5.50
N LEU A 109 3.35 -5.30 6.22
CA LEU A 109 2.28 -4.80 7.07
C LEU A 109 2.68 -4.88 8.55
N LEU A 110 2.50 -3.78 9.26
CA LEU A 110 2.59 -3.71 10.71
C LEU A 110 1.18 -3.56 11.31
N ILE A 111 0.89 -4.33 12.35
CA ILE A 111 -0.33 -4.24 13.14
C ILE A 111 0.09 -3.84 14.56
N ASN A 112 -0.40 -2.70 15.05
CA ASN A 112 0.03 -2.11 16.32
C ASN A 112 1.56 -2.01 16.46
N GLY A 113 2.26 -1.67 15.36
CA GLY A 113 3.72 -1.56 15.33
C GLY A 113 4.47 -2.88 15.20
N ASN A 114 3.82 -4.05 15.30
CA ASN A 114 4.43 -5.34 15.10
C ASN A 114 4.39 -5.74 13.63
N GLU A 115 5.53 -6.03 13.04
CA GLU A 115 5.61 -6.54 11.67
C GLU A 115 4.98 -7.94 11.60
N THR A 116 4.08 -8.14 10.64
CA THR A 116 3.32 -9.37 10.50
C THR A 116 3.66 -10.10 9.21
N ILE A 117 3.16 -9.61 8.10
CA ILE A 117 3.34 -10.26 6.80
C ILE A 117 3.82 -9.25 5.75
N SER A 118 4.34 -9.78 4.66
CA SER A 118 4.75 -9.04 3.47
C SER A 118 4.14 -9.66 2.22
N GLY A 119 4.12 -8.90 1.14
CA GLY A 119 3.59 -9.33 -0.16
C GLY A 119 3.92 -8.35 -1.26
N GLY A 120 3.23 -8.47 -2.39
CA GLY A 120 3.38 -7.60 -3.55
C GLY A 120 2.07 -7.49 -4.33
N LEU A 121 2.10 -6.83 -5.49
CA LEU A 121 0.99 -6.82 -6.44
C LEU A 121 0.91 -8.16 -7.17
N GLY A 122 -0.32 -8.60 -7.44
CA GLY A 122 -0.55 -9.73 -8.34
C GLY A 122 -0.43 -9.35 -9.82
N ASN A 123 -0.79 -8.10 -10.16
CA ASN A 123 -0.73 -7.56 -11.52
C ASN A 123 -0.39 -6.07 -11.47
N PRO A 124 0.21 -5.49 -12.52
CA PRO A 124 0.44 -4.07 -12.63
C PRO A 124 -0.86 -3.25 -12.51
N VAL A 125 -0.77 -2.07 -11.89
CA VAL A 125 -1.90 -1.17 -11.65
C VAL A 125 -1.63 0.18 -12.30
N SER A 126 -2.55 0.62 -13.18
CA SER A 126 -2.49 1.96 -13.78
C SER A 126 -2.98 3.01 -12.79
N VAL A 127 -2.21 4.08 -12.63
CA VAL A 127 -2.55 5.28 -11.84
C VAL A 127 -2.50 6.49 -12.78
N PRO A 128 -3.63 6.84 -13.40
CA PRO A 128 -3.67 7.88 -14.42
C PRO A 128 -3.33 9.26 -13.84
N GLY A 129 -2.74 10.12 -14.65
CA GLY A 129 -2.40 11.50 -14.29
C GLY A 129 -3.63 12.43 -14.34
N THR A 130 -4.69 12.07 -13.65
CA THR A 130 -5.95 12.84 -13.57
C THR A 130 -6.16 13.47 -12.19
N GLY A 131 -5.31 13.12 -11.21
CA GLY A 131 -5.51 13.49 -9.82
C GLY A 131 -6.60 12.67 -9.10
N GLU A 132 -7.24 11.72 -9.80
CA GLU A 132 -8.22 10.81 -9.20
C GLU A 132 -7.55 9.75 -8.33
N ILE A 133 -8.33 9.22 -7.38
CA ILE A 133 -7.86 8.17 -6.48
C ILE A 133 -8.14 6.81 -7.11
N VAL A 134 -7.09 6.00 -7.22
CA VAL A 134 -7.16 4.58 -7.61
C VAL A 134 -7.00 3.72 -6.37
N ASN A 135 -7.90 2.75 -6.17
CA ASN A 135 -7.81 1.79 -5.08
C ASN A 135 -7.03 0.55 -5.54
N ILE A 136 -6.02 0.19 -4.76
CA ILE A 136 -5.18 -1.01 -4.94
C ILE A 136 -5.56 -1.99 -3.84
N PRO A 137 -6.33 -3.06 -4.13
CA PRO A 137 -6.73 -4.02 -3.11
C PRO A 137 -5.60 -5.00 -2.80
N LEU A 138 -5.12 -5.00 -1.56
CA LEU A 138 -4.16 -5.97 -1.04
C LEU A 138 -4.91 -7.04 -0.24
N ARG A 139 -4.82 -8.29 -0.67
CA ARG A 139 -5.40 -9.42 0.07
C ARG A 139 -4.47 -9.84 1.18
N ILE A 140 -4.93 -9.71 2.42
CA ILE A 140 -4.19 -10.02 3.63
C ILE A 140 -4.71 -11.31 4.22
N ASN A 141 -3.80 -12.26 4.46
CA ASN A 141 -4.10 -13.51 5.17
C ASN A 141 -2.98 -13.75 6.18
N LEU A 142 -3.32 -13.78 7.45
CA LEU A 142 -2.35 -14.00 8.52
C LEU A 142 -2.97 -14.79 9.67
N ASP A 143 -2.13 -15.32 10.55
CA ASP A 143 -2.53 -16.02 11.77
C ASP A 143 -2.21 -15.14 12.98
N LEU A 144 -3.25 -14.65 13.69
CA LEU A 144 -3.06 -13.77 14.84
C LEU A 144 -2.26 -14.43 15.96
N VAL A 145 -2.47 -15.71 16.23
CA VAL A 145 -1.75 -16.44 17.29
C VAL A 145 -0.25 -16.49 16.97
N LYS A 146 0.10 -16.66 15.71
CA LYS A 146 1.51 -16.71 15.27
C LYS A 146 2.27 -15.42 15.56
N PHE A 147 1.62 -14.27 15.33
CA PHE A 147 2.25 -12.94 15.47
C PHE A 147 2.05 -12.32 16.85
N PHE A 148 1.02 -12.74 17.60
CA PHE A 148 0.64 -12.15 18.89
C PHE A 148 0.57 -13.21 20.00
N ARG A 149 1.60 -14.05 20.12
CA ARG A 149 1.67 -15.22 21.04
C ARG A 149 1.43 -14.88 22.51
N ASN A 150 1.74 -13.66 22.94
CA ASN A 150 1.60 -13.21 24.32
C ASN A 150 0.24 -12.56 24.62
N LYS A 151 -0.69 -12.61 23.67
CA LYS A 151 -2.03 -12.04 23.80
C LYS A 151 -3.02 -13.11 24.28
N SER A 152 -3.94 -12.71 25.16
CA SER A 152 -5.05 -13.55 25.54
C SER A 152 -6.04 -13.76 24.38
N TYR A 153 -6.89 -14.76 24.50
CA TYR A 153 -8.01 -14.97 23.56
C TYR A 153 -8.83 -13.70 23.34
N GLN A 154 -9.18 -13.01 24.44
CA GLN A 154 -9.95 -11.76 24.39
C GLN A 154 -9.20 -10.67 23.62
N ASP A 155 -7.90 -10.46 23.92
CA ASP A 155 -7.09 -9.44 23.24
C ASP A 155 -7.00 -9.69 21.72
N LEU A 156 -6.95 -10.96 21.28
CA LEU A 156 -6.91 -11.30 19.85
C LEU A 156 -8.22 -10.97 19.15
N ILE A 157 -9.36 -11.24 19.81
CA ILE A 157 -10.69 -10.86 19.28
C ILE A 157 -10.82 -9.35 19.24
N ASP A 158 -10.46 -8.66 20.33
CA ASP A 158 -10.54 -7.20 20.41
C ASP A 158 -9.64 -6.54 19.34
N LEU A 159 -8.46 -7.10 19.07
CA LEU A 159 -7.61 -6.65 17.98
C LEU A 159 -8.29 -6.85 16.61
N ALA A 160 -8.88 -8.02 16.38
CA ALA A 160 -9.59 -8.30 15.12
C ALA A 160 -10.79 -7.34 14.93
N LEU A 161 -11.56 -7.09 16.00
CA LEU A 161 -12.69 -6.15 15.99
C LEU A 161 -12.24 -4.70 15.82
N ALA A 162 -11.11 -4.32 16.41
CA ALA A 162 -10.55 -2.97 16.25
C ALA A 162 -10.14 -2.66 14.81
N ILE A 163 -9.78 -3.66 14.04
CA ILE A 163 -9.41 -3.49 12.63
C ILE A 163 -10.62 -3.65 11.71
N GLY A 164 -11.39 -4.72 11.88
CA GLY A 164 -12.37 -5.20 10.92
C GLY A 164 -13.82 -5.28 11.41
N GLY A 165 -14.10 -4.94 12.65
CA GLY A 165 -15.46 -4.90 13.19
C GLY A 165 -16.27 -3.71 12.66
N SER A 166 -17.54 -3.60 13.04
CA SER A 166 -18.44 -2.53 12.58
C SER A 166 -17.96 -1.12 12.96
N LYS A 167 -17.09 -0.98 13.95
CA LYS A 167 -16.37 0.25 14.33
C LYS A 167 -14.86 0.15 14.06
N GLY A 168 -14.48 -0.80 13.23
CA GLY A 168 -13.09 -1.04 12.91
C GLY A 168 -12.45 0.10 12.11
N SER A 169 -11.15 0.25 12.26
CA SER A 169 -10.37 1.29 11.59
C SER A 169 -9.00 0.76 11.17
N SER A 170 -8.52 1.23 10.04
CA SER A 170 -7.13 0.99 9.62
C SER A 170 -6.10 1.81 10.40
N SER A 171 -6.50 2.57 11.43
CA SER A 171 -5.57 3.38 12.25
C SER A 171 -4.48 2.56 12.95
N ASN A 172 -4.76 1.29 13.26
CA ASN A 172 -3.79 0.37 13.85
C ASN A 172 -2.85 -0.29 12.83
N LEU A 173 -3.03 0.02 11.54
CA LEU A 173 -2.27 -0.54 10.44
C LEU A 173 -1.25 0.47 9.94
N THR A 174 -0.05 0.00 9.67
CA THR A 174 0.98 0.74 8.94
C THR A 174 1.53 -0.16 7.84
N LEU A 175 1.52 0.34 6.61
CA LEU A 175 2.11 -0.35 5.47
C LEU A 175 3.42 0.34 5.10
N TYR A 176 4.49 -0.43 4.96
CA TYR A 176 5.71 0.03 4.29
C TYR A 176 5.76 -0.61 2.91
N ALA A 177 5.98 0.20 1.89
CA ALA A 177 6.04 -0.29 0.52
C ALA A 177 7.13 0.42 -0.30
N GLN A 178 7.71 -0.29 -1.26
CA GLN A 178 8.72 0.26 -2.16
C GLN A 178 8.26 0.07 -3.61
N PRO A 179 7.45 0.99 -4.16
CA PRO A 179 6.90 0.88 -5.50
C PRO A 179 7.97 0.85 -6.58
N THR A 180 7.69 0.10 -7.66
CA THR A 180 8.36 0.21 -8.95
C THR A 180 7.35 0.71 -9.98
N VAL A 181 7.70 1.76 -10.70
CA VAL A 181 6.80 2.42 -11.66
C VAL A 181 7.40 2.37 -13.05
N SER A 182 6.62 1.95 -14.03
CA SER A 182 6.96 2.06 -15.44
C SER A 182 7.03 3.52 -15.88
N THR A 183 8.10 3.85 -16.59
CA THR A 183 8.33 5.16 -17.18
C THR A 183 8.83 5.02 -18.63
N SER A 184 8.89 6.13 -19.36
CA SER A 184 9.52 6.18 -20.70
C SER A 184 11.02 5.81 -20.70
N LEU A 185 11.66 5.83 -19.53
CA LEU A 185 13.07 5.45 -19.33
C LEU A 185 13.22 3.99 -18.86
N GLY A 186 12.12 3.25 -18.74
CA GLY A 186 12.03 1.92 -18.16
C GLY A 186 11.46 1.94 -16.72
N PRO A 187 11.42 0.78 -16.04
CA PRO A 187 10.92 0.70 -14.68
C PRO A 187 11.89 1.35 -13.69
N ILE A 188 11.34 2.23 -12.85
CA ILE A 188 12.10 2.92 -11.81
C ILE A 188 11.54 2.53 -10.45
N LYS A 189 12.40 1.96 -9.60
CA LYS A 189 12.08 1.63 -8.22
C LYS A 189 12.29 2.86 -7.32
N TYR A 190 11.35 3.08 -6.39
CA TYR A 190 11.53 4.12 -5.37
C TYR A 190 12.79 3.86 -4.53
N PRO A 191 13.57 4.91 -4.21
CA PRO A 191 14.85 4.73 -3.51
C PRO A 191 14.67 4.20 -2.09
N ASN A 192 13.57 4.55 -1.43
CA ASN A 192 13.27 4.17 -0.05
C ASN A 192 11.86 3.59 0.07
N GLU A 193 11.63 2.82 1.13
CA GLU A 193 10.28 2.43 1.53
C GLU A 193 9.46 3.67 1.91
N LEU A 194 8.22 3.69 1.44
CA LEU A 194 7.22 4.68 1.83
C LEU A 194 6.46 4.15 3.04
N ARG A 195 6.28 4.98 4.06
CA ARG A 195 5.38 4.71 5.17
C ARG A 195 3.98 5.17 4.81
N ILE A 196 3.04 4.24 4.68
CA ILE A 196 1.66 4.48 4.23
C ILE A 196 0.73 4.25 5.42
N VAL A 197 -0.03 5.27 5.78
CA VAL A 197 -0.98 5.28 6.91
C VAL A 197 -2.33 5.84 6.46
N ASN A 198 -3.34 5.76 7.32
CA ASN A 198 -4.71 6.19 6.96
C ASN A 198 -5.00 7.68 7.21
N VAL A 199 -4.10 8.43 7.83
CA VAL A 199 -4.33 9.83 8.21
C VAL A 199 -4.21 10.75 6.99
N ASP A 200 -3.08 10.67 6.30
CA ASP A 200 -2.76 11.55 5.17
C ASP A 200 -2.13 10.79 4.00
N PHE A 201 -2.24 11.36 2.80
CA PHE A 201 -1.41 10.93 1.69
C PHE A 201 0.07 11.17 2.00
N THR A 202 0.93 10.27 1.54
CA THR A 202 2.37 10.45 1.66
C THR A 202 2.76 11.79 1.04
N ASN A 203 3.28 12.68 1.86
CA ASN A 203 3.92 13.90 1.39
C ASN A 203 5.43 13.72 1.48
N LYS A 204 6.14 14.40 0.59
CA LYS A 204 7.59 14.47 0.60
C LYS A 204 8.06 15.66 1.38
#